data_45e85d759b06d60bc67099e8f36226d1
#
_entry.id   45e85d759b06d60bc67099e8f36226d1
#
_cell.length_a   1.000
_cell.length_b   1.000
_cell.length_c   1.000
_cell.angle_alpha   90.00
_cell.angle_beta   90.00
_cell.angle_gamma   90.00
#
_symmetry.space_group_name_H-M   'P 1'
#
loop_
_entity.id
_entity.type
_entity.pdbx_description
1 polymer ?
#
loop_
_entity_poly.entity_id
_entity_poly.type
_entity_poly.pdbx_seq_one_letter_code
_entity_poly.pdbx_strand_id
1 'polypeptide(L)'
;LAGCATKGPSLAEAPPIVFVHGNGDTAALWQTTVWRFESNGWPRERLHAIDVPYPLARDEDAKPQAGRTSAAEHMAHLKAEVDKVLQATGARQVVLVGNSRGGNAIRNVRNLGWRLEDAS
;
A
#
# COMPACT_ATOMS: atom_id res chain seq x y z
N LEU A 1 -11.25 16.74 -24.95
CA LEU A 1 -11.16 16.45 -26.34
C LEU A 1 -10.49 15.12 -26.62
N ALA A 2 -10.98 14.46 -27.63
CA ALA A 2 -10.53 13.12 -27.97
C ALA A 2 -9.01 13.02 -28.18
N GLY A 3 -8.39 14.04 -28.72
CA GLY A 3 -6.95 14.06 -28.95
C GLY A 3 -6.13 13.94 -27.69
N CYS A 4 -6.64 14.39 -26.55
CA CYS A 4 -5.90 14.29 -25.29
C CYS A 4 -5.84 12.87 -24.77
N ALA A 5 -6.90 12.08 -24.99
CA ALA A 5 -7.00 10.73 -24.49
C ALA A 5 -5.96 9.78 -25.10
N THR A 6 -5.37 10.15 -26.23
CA THR A 6 -4.40 9.30 -26.92
C THR A 6 -2.95 9.61 -26.58
N LYS A 7 -2.70 10.61 -25.73
CA LYS A 7 -1.36 11.18 -25.58
C LYS A 7 -0.49 10.49 -24.54
N GLY A 8 -1.02 9.74 -23.67
CA GLY A 8 -0.24 9.08 -22.64
C GLY A 8 -0.67 7.65 -22.44
N PRO A 9 -0.01 6.94 -21.54
CA PRO A 9 -0.44 5.60 -21.18
C PRO A 9 -1.87 5.64 -20.61
N SER A 10 -2.62 4.59 -20.88
CA SER A 10 -3.96 4.43 -20.33
C SER A 10 -3.86 4.28 -18.81
N LEU A 11 -4.78 4.90 -18.07
CA LEU A 11 -4.88 4.70 -16.62
C LEU A 11 -5.23 3.26 -16.27
N ALA A 12 -5.83 2.51 -17.20
CA ALA A 12 -6.06 1.09 -17.02
C ALA A 12 -4.76 0.29 -16.89
N GLU A 13 -3.66 0.82 -17.42
CA GLU A 13 -2.33 0.19 -17.35
C GLU A 13 -1.44 0.83 -16.29
N ALA A 14 -1.93 1.83 -15.58
CA ALA A 14 -1.17 2.48 -14.53
C ALA A 14 -0.82 1.49 -13.41
N PRO A 15 0.33 1.68 -12.73
CA PRO A 15 0.67 0.82 -11.59
C PRO A 15 -0.42 0.90 -10.52
N PRO A 16 -0.74 -0.20 -9.85
CA PRO A 16 -1.66 -0.15 -8.73
C PRO A 16 -1.07 0.67 -7.59
N ILE A 17 -1.95 1.28 -6.80
CA ILE A 17 -1.56 2.08 -5.64
C ILE A 17 -2.00 1.34 -4.39
N VAL A 18 -1.08 1.18 -3.45
CA VAL A 18 -1.37 0.61 -2.13
C VAL A 18 -1.24 1.71 -1.10
N PHE A 19 -2.32 1.96 -0.38
CA PHE A 19 -2.38 2.97 0.67
C PHE A 19 -2.21 2.32 2.03
N VAL A 20 -1.27 2.79 2.83
CA VAL A 20 -0.90 2.21 4.12
C VAL A 20 -1.18 3.21 5.24
N HIS A 21 -2.11 2.87 6.12
CA HIS A 21 -2.52 3.74 7.22
C HIS A 21 -1.48 3.80 8.35
N GLY A 22 -1.67 4.75 9.27
CA GLY A 22 -0.77 4.96 10.40
C GLY A 22 -1.12 4.14 11.62
N ASN A 23 -0.42 4.45 12.70
CA ASN A 23 -0.55 3.77 13.98
C ASN A 23 -1.96 3.93 14.55
N GLY A 24 -2.60 2.80 14.87
CA GLY A 24 -3.95 2.81 15.44
C GLY A 24 -5.07 3.16 14.48
N ASP A 25 -4.78 3.29 13.20
CA ASP A 25 -5.74 3.70 12.18
C ASP A 25 -6.27 2.51 11.38
N THR A 26 -6.99 2.75 10.30
CA THR A 26 -7.57 1.73 9.43
C THR A 26 -7.53 2.17 7.98
N ALA A 27 -7.84 1.24 7.07
CA ALA A 27 -7.97 1.54 5.64
C ALA A 27 -9.03 2.61 5.36
N ALA A 28 -10.02 2.77 6.23
CA ALA A 28 -11.08 3.75 6.04
C ALA A 28 -10.55 5.20 5.95
N LEU A 29 -9.39 5.47 6.52
CA LEU A 29 -8.70 6.75 6.39
C LEU A 29 -8.54 7.16 4.93
N TRP A 30 -8.36 6.20 4.04
CA TRP A 30 -8.06 6.47 2.63
C TRP A 30 -9.28 6.55 1.73
N GLN A 31 -10.50 6.35 2.26
CA GLN A 31 -11.71 6.25 1.45
C GLN A 31 -11.92 7.45 0.53
N THR A 32 -11.81 8.66 1.05
CA THR A 32 -11.96 9.88 0.25
C THR A 32 -10.85 9.99 -0.81
N THR A 33 -9.62 9.62 -0.44
CA THR A 33 -8.49 9.63 -1.37
C THR A 33 -8.72 8.67 -2.52
N VAL A 34 -9.17 7.44 -2.22
CA VAL A 34 -9.50 6.44 -3.24
C VAL A 34 -10.58 6.97 -4.18
N TRP A 35 -11.63 7.57 -3.64
CA TRP A 35 -12.70 8.15 -4.46
C TRP A 35 -12.20 9.25 -5.38
N ARG A 36 -11.26 10.05 -4.92
CA ARG A 36 -10.67 11.11 -5.76
C ARG A 36 -9.87 10.53 -6.92
N PHE A 37 -9.11 9.48 -6.67
CA PHE A 37 -8.40 8.79 -7.75
C PHE A 37 -9.38 8.19 -8.75
N GLU A 38 -10.45 7.53 -8.28
CA GLU A 38 -11.48 6.99 -9.17
C GLU A 38 -12.12 8.10 -10.02
N SER A 39 -12.44 9.23 -9.41
CA SER A 39 -13.05 10.36 -10.10
C SER A 39 -12.15 10.95 -11.19
N ASN A 40 -10.85 10.72 -11.09
CA ASN A 40 -9.87 11.16 -12.07
C ASN A 40 -9.46 10.06 -13.06
N GLY A 41 -10.23 8.99 -13.11
CA GLY A 41 -10.07 7.96 -14.14
C GLY A 41 -9.26 6.73 -13.74
N TRP A 42 -8.82 6.63 -12.48
CA TRP A 42 -8.09 5.44 -12.03
C TRP A 42 -9.07 4.28 -11.86
N PRO A 43 -8.76 3.09 -12.42
CA PRO A 43 -9.61 1.92 -12.19
C PRO A 43 -9.60 1.54 -10.71
N ARG A 44 -10.77 1.22 -10.19
CA ARG A 44 -10.89 0.85 -8.78
C ARG A 44 -10.04 -0.37 -8.40
N GLU A 45 -9.92 -1.33 -9.29
CA GLU A 45 -9.13 -2.55 -9.06
C GLU A 45 -7.64 -2.29 -8.95
N ARG A 46 -7.20 -1.05 -9.19
CA ARG A 46 -5.80 -0.64 -9.01
C ARG A 46 -5.60 0.26 -7.80
N LEU A 47 -6.62 0.41 -6.96
CA LEU A 47 -6.57 1.23 -5.75
C LEU A 47 -6.84 0.33 -4.55
N HIS A 48 -5.84 0.15 -3.70
CA HIS A 48 -5.91 -0.80 -2.59
C HIS A 48 -5.52 -0.13 -1.28
N ALA A 49 -6.49 0.12 -0.43
CA ALA A 49 -6.23 0.57 0.94
C ALA A 49 -6.21 -0.68 1.84
N ILE A 50 -5.08 -0.96 2.44
CA ILE A 50 -4.91 -2.16 3.26
C ILE A 50 -5.16 -1.88 4.73
N ASP A 51 -5.63 -2.88 5.46
CA ASP A 51 -5.75 -2.84 6.90
C ASP A 51 -4.64 -3.67 7.54
N VAL A 52 -3.98 -3.09 8.53
CA VAL A 52 -3.00 -3.81 9.33
C VAL A 52 -3.73 -4.42 10.52
N PRO A 53 -3.69 -5.74 10.73
CA PRO A 53 -4.22 -6.34 11.96
C PRO A 53 -3.47 -5.76 13.15
N TYR A 54 -4.19 -5.43 14.21
CA TYR A 54 -3.58 -4.85 15.41
C TYR A 54 -2.70 -3.64 15.05
N PRO A 55 -3.28 -2.52 14.60
CA PRO A 55 -2.53 -1.41 14.02
C PRO A 55 -1.67 -0.62 15.00
N LEU A 56 -1.82 -0.83 16.30
CA LEU A 56 -1.00 -0.18 17.30
C LEU A 56 0.40 -0.80 17.37
N ALA A 57 1.41 0.05 17.41
CA ALA A 57 2.77 -0.40 17.63
C ALA A 57 2.96 -0.85 19.08
N ARG A 58 3.87 -1.78 19.30
CA ARG A 58 4.31 -2.15 20.65
C ARG A 58 4.97 -0.97 21.33
N ASP A 59 4.82 -0.87 22.65
CA ASP A 59 5.52 0.15 23.44
C ASP A 59 7.03 -0.07 23.34
N GLU A 60 7.47 -1.32 23.42
CA GLU A 60 8.84 -1.72 23.14
C GLU A 60 8.80 -2.79 22.04
N ASP A 61 9.41 -2.50 20.91
CA ASP A 61 9.29 -3.35 19.73
C ASP A 61 9.70 -4.80 19.96
N ALA A 62 10.74 -5.02 20.77
CA ALA A 62 11.25 -6.35 21.06
C ALA A 62 10.39 -7.16 22.03
N LYS A 63 9.46 -6.54 22.74
CA LYS A 63 8.61 -7.21 23.74
C LYS A 63 7.24 -7.51 23.17
N PRO A 64 6.82 -8.78 23.08
CA PRO A 64 5.46 -9.14 22.67
C PRO A 64 4.42 -8.43 23.52
N GLN A 65 3.37 -7.94 22.86
CA GLN A 65 2.30 -7.20 23.50
C GLN A 65 0.99 -7.50 22.79
N ALA A 66 0.00 -7.96 23.53
CA ALA A 66 -1.29 -8.33 22.97
C ALA A 66 -1.96 -7.17 22.25
N GLY A 67 -2.52 -7.43 21.07
CA GLY A 67 -3.22 -6.42 20.27
C GLY A 67 -2.31 -5.40 19.61
N ARG A 68 -1.00 -5.66 19.56
CA ARG A 68 -0.02 -4.75 18.97
C ARG A 68 0.96 -5.50 18.08
N THR A 69 1.53 -4.80 17.10
CA THR A 69 2.48 -5.37 16.14
C THR A 69 3.87 -4.77 16.30
N SER A 70 4.90 -5.59 16.09
CA SER A 70 6.27 -5.10 15.94
C SER A 70 6.46 -4.46 14.57
N ALA A 71 7.56 -3.72 14.40
CA ALA A 71 7.93 -3.18 13.10
C ALA A 71 8.15 -4.28 12.07
N ALA A 72 8.77 -5.39 12.46
CA ALA A 72 8.99 -6.53 11.56
C ALA A 72 7.69 -7.18 11.11
N GLU A 73 6.74 -7.37 12.02
CA GLU A 73 5.41 -7.91 11.69
C GLU A 73 4.65 -6.97 10.74
N HIS A 74 4.76 -5.66 10.97
CA HIS A 74 4.12 -4.66 10.12
C HIS A 74 4.70 -4.70 8.69
N MET A 75 6.01 -4.78 8.56
CA MET A 75 6.68 -4.89 7.27
C MET A 75 6.30 -6.18 6.54
N ALA A 76 6.26 -7.30 7.26
CA ALA A 76 5.87 -8.59 6.68
C ALA A 76 4.43 -8.56 6.16
N HIS A 77 3.53 -7.93 6.91
CA HIS A 77 2.15 -7.74 6.48
C HIS A 77 2.06 -6.88 5.22
N LEU A 78 2.77 -5.75 5.20
CA LEU A 78 2.82 -4.87 4.03
C LEU A 78 3.32 -5.63 2.80
N LYS A 79 4.41 -6.38 2.94
CA LYS A 79 4.95 -7.17 1.83
C LYS A 79 3.93 -8.18 1.31
N ALA A 80 3.27 -8.90 2.21
CA ALA A 80 2.27 -9.90 1.82
C ALA A 80 1.10 -9.24 1.07
N GLU A 81 0.63 -8.09 1.52
CA GLU A 81 -0.46 -7.37 0.87
C GLU A 81 -0.04 -6.84 -0.51
N VAL A 82 1.18 -6.33 -0.64
CA VAL A 82 1.71 -5.89 -1.93
C VAL A 82 1.82 -7.08 -2.90
N ASP A 83 2.29 -8.24 -2.43
CA ASP A 83 2.37 -9.43 -3.26
C ASP A 83 0.99 -9.83 -3.78
N LYS A 84 -0.04 -9.76 -2.94
CA LYS A 84 -1.42 -10.05 -3.36
C LYS A 84 -1.89 -9.09 -4.45
N VAL A 85 -1.60 -7.80 -4.31
CA VAL A 85 -1.98 -6.77 -5.28
C VAL A 85 -1.28 -7.02 -6.61
N LEU A 86 0.00 -7.31 -6.59
CA LEU A 86 0.77 -7.58 -7.81
C LEU A 86 0.24 -8.82 -8.53
N GLN A 87 -0.07 -9.88 -7.80
CA GLN A 87 -0.66 -11.09 -8.38
C GLN A 87 -2.05 -10.84 -8.96
N ALA A 88 -2.88 -10.11 -8.23
CA ALA A 88 -4.25 -9.83 -8.66
C ALA A 88 -4.31 -8.94 -9.90
N THR A 89 -3.37 -8.02 -10.05
CA THR A 89 -3.37 -7.06 -11.15
C THR A 89 -2.45 -7.46 -12.31
N GLY A 90 -1.54 -8.39 -12.08
CA GLY A 90 -0.50 -8.75 -13.05
C GLY A 90 0.54 -7.67 -13.25
N ALA A 91 0.56 -6.65 -12.41
CA ALA A 91 1.49 -5.54 -12.52
C ALA A 91 2.87 -5.93 -12.03
N ARG A 92 3.88 -5.22 -12.54
CA ARG A 92 5.28 -5.40 -12.13
C ARG A 92 5.74 -4.33 -11.15
N GLN A 93 4.99 -3.27 -11.02
CA GLN A 93 5.31 -2.14 -10.16
C GLN A 93 4.09 -1.75 -9.36
N VAL A 94 4.33 -1.17 -8.20
CA VAL A 94 3.29 -0.66 -7.33
C VAL A 94 3.73 0.70 -6.77
N VAL A 95 2.77 1.60 -6.60
CA VAL A 95 3.00 2.86 -5.90
C VAL A 95 2.56 2.66 -4.45
N LEU A 96 3.43 2.98 -3.52
CA LEU A 96 3.14 2.87 -2.09
C LEU A 96 2.94 4.27 -1.51
N VAL A 97 1.78 4.49 -0.91
CA VAL A 97 1.44 5.76 -0.25
C VAL A 97 1.16 5.46 1.22
N GLY A 98 1.92 6.06 2.09
CA GLY A 98 1.80 5.80 3.53
C GLY A 98 1.70 7.06 4.36
N ASN A 99 1.02 6.94 5.48
CA ASN A 99 0.90 8.00 6.47
C ASN A 99 1.48 7.54 7.80
N SER A 100 2.34 8.33 8.41
CA SER A 100 2.91 8.07 9.73
C SER A 100 3.64 6.72 9.77
N ARG A 101 3.21 5.79 10.62
CA ARG A 101 3.79 4.44 10.70
C ARG A 101 3.75 3.69 9.37
N GLY A 102 2.71 3.92 8.56
CA GLY A 102 2.63 3.35 7.21
C GLY A 102 3.79 3.82 6.33
N GLY A 103 4.13 5.10 6.40
CA GLY A 103 5.29 5.65 5.69
C GLY A 103 6.59 5.07 6.19
N ASN A 104 6.71 4.84 7.49
CA ASN A 104 7.89 4.19 8.07
C ASN A 104 8.03 2.75 7.58
N ALA A 105 6.94 2.00 7.51
CA ALA A 105 6.96 0.63 7.00
C ALA A 105 7.44 0.59 5.54
N ILE A 106 6.95 1.50 4.71
CA ILE A 106 7.37 1.61 3.31
C ILE A 106 8.87 1.89 3.22
N ARG A 107 9.35 2.84 4.01
CA ARG A 107 10.77 3.21 4.04
C ARG A 107 11.63 2.04 4.49
N ASN A 108 11.20 1.33 5.52
CA ASN A 108 11.95 0.19 6.04
C ASN A 108 12.05 -0.95 5.03
N VAL A 109 10.96 -1.27 4.36
CA VAL A 109 10.94 -2.28 3.30
C VAL A 109 11.91 -1.88 2.18
N ARG A 110 11.88 -0.62 1.78
CA ARG A 110 12.79 -0.10 0.75
C ARG A 110 14.26 -0.21 1.20
N ASN A 111 14.55 0.15 2.45
CA ASN A 111 15.91 0.12 2.99
C ASN A 111 16.48 -1.29 3.08
N LEU A 112 15.62 -2.30 3.23
CA LEU A 112 16.03 -3.70 3.22
C LEU A 112 16.24 -4.25 1.80
N GLY A 113 16.09 -3.40 0.77
CA GLY A 113 16.36 -3.78 -0.59
C GLY A 113 15.27 -4.66 -1.22
N TRP A 114 14.08 -4.65 -0.66
CA TRP A 114 12.97 -5.37 -1.26
C TRP A 114 12.66 -4.85 -2.66
N ARG A 115 12.56 -5.77 -3.61
CA ARG A 115 12.27 -5.48 -5.01
C ARG A 115 11.12 -6.35 -5.50
N LEU A 116 10.63 -6.01 -6.67
CA LEU A 116 9.55 -6.79 -7.28
C LEU A 116 9.92 -8.24 -7.53
N GLU A 117 11.17 -8.51 -7.83
CA GLU A 117 11.66 -9.87 -8.03
C GLU A 117 11.48 -10.73 -6.78
N ASP A 118 11.50 -10.08 -5.61
CA ASP A 118 11.31 -10.78 -4.33
C ASP A 118 9.83 -11.04 -4.03
N ALA A 119 8.93 -10.40 -4.77
CA ALA A 119 7.49 -10.54 -4.59
C ALA A 119 6.89 -11.69 -5.40
N SER A 120 7.62 -12.20 -6.35
CA SER A 120 7.17 -13.32 -7.20
C SER A 120 7.45 -14.72 -6.56
#